data_cc97687850a00e7d041e854d630858d5
#
_entry.id   cc97687850a00e7d041e854d630858d5
#
_cell.length_a   1.000
_cell.length_b   1.000
_cell.length_c   1.000
_cell.angle_alpha   90.00
_cell.angle_beta   90.00
_cell.angle_gamma   90.00
#
_symmetry.space_group_name_H-M   'P 1'
#
loop_
_entity.id
_entity.type
_entity.pdbx_description
1 polymer ?
#
loop_
_entity_poly.entity_id
_entity_poly.type
_entity_poly.pdbx_seq_one_letter_code
_entity_poly.pdbx_strand_id
1 'polypeptide(L)'
;ASKEMVEQYRELLHLNESIIIQYKIFITNLFQGDLGISTYTKRPVLIDIQSYFPATFELVLVAVTLMIIIGMPLGILSGKFKDTFVDHISRVFSLLGVVTPSFLWAIILMLIFAFWMPIFPVSERFDEALDPPKLVTGLLLIDSLLEGNFNFFKDALAHLFLPGLAIAMPAIGNVARLTRTNLSDIYDKQYIEFAKSYSFNEFKIATKYALKPASIPTVTIIGLDFALMLGNAFLVETVFVWP
;
A
#
# COMPACT_ATOMS: atom_id res chain seq x y z
N ALA A 1 -40.09 4.12 5.59
CA ALA A 1 -40.34 4.06 4.13
C ALA A 1 -41.75 3.55 3.92
N SER A 2 -42.58 4.21 3.05
CA SER A 2 -43.89 3.70 2.72
C SER A 2 -43.76 2.36 1.97
N LYS A 3 -44.77 1.47 2.10
CA LYS A 3 -44.75 0.18 1.38
C LYS A 3 -44.61 0.37 -0.14
N GLU A 4 -45.19 1.44 -0.67
CA GLU A 4 -45.06 1.84 -2.08
C GLU A 4 -43.63 2.16 -2.51
N MET A 5 -42.88 2.85 -1.66
CA MET A 5 -41.46 3.18 -1.95
C MET A 5 -40.59 1.92 -1.97
N VAL A 6 -40.85 0.96 -1.08
CA VAL A 6 -40.14 -0.33 -1.06
C VAL A 6 -40.40 -1.13 -2.32
N GLU A 7 -41.67 -1.14 -2.79
CA GLU A 7 -42.05 -1.86 -4.00
C GLU A 7 -41.45 -1.22 -5.24
N GLN A 8 -41.42 0.10 -5.35
CA GLN A 8 -40.73 0.81 -6.45
C GLN A 8 -39.24 0.50 -6.48
N TYR A 9 -38.57 0.43 -5.31
CA TYR A 9 -37.15 0.03 -5.27
C TYR A 9 -36.93 -1.44 -5.66
N ARG A 10 -37.87 -2.34 -5.32
CA ARG A 10 -37.78 -3.74 -5.73
C ARG A 10 -37.94 -3.91 -7.24
N GLU A 11 -38.86 -3.17 -7.86
CA GLU A 11 -39.01 -3.16 -9.32
C GLU A 11 -37.79 -2.56 -10.01
N LEU A 12 -37.30 -1.41 -9.53
CA LEU A 12 -36.12 -0.74 -10.09
C LEU A 12 -34.86 -1.62 -10.08
N LEU A 13 -34.70 -2.41 -9.00
CA LEU A 13 -33.55 -3.30 -8.81
C LEU A 13 -33.80 -4.72 -9.32
N HIS A 14 -34.92 -4.98 -10.01
CA HIS A 14 -35.33 -6.29 -10.53
C HIS A 14 -35.37 -7.40 -9.47
N LEU A 15 -35.61 -7.05 -8.18
CA LEU A 15 -35.61 -8.00 -7.08
C LEU A 15 -36.78 -8.97 -7.09
N ASN A 16 -37.81 -8.71 -7.89
CA ASN A 16 -38.97 -9.58 -8.08
C ASN A 16 -38.69 -10.68 -9.15
N GLU A 17 -37.61 -10.57 -9.88
CA GLU A 17 -37.22 -11.55 -10.91
C GLU A 17 -36.47 -12.75 -10.30
N SER A 18 -36.35 -13.84 -11.06
CA SER A 18 -35.54 -14.98 -10.62
C SER A 18 -34.05 -14.60 -10.49
N ILE A 19 -33.32 -15.27 -9.59
CA ILE A 19 -31.88 -15.01 -9.34
C ILE A 19 -31.06 -15.09 -10.64
N ILE A 20 -31.42 -15.99 -11.55
CA ILE A 20 -30.72 -16.15 -12.83
C ILE A 20 -30.92 -14.91 -13.71
N ILE A 21 -32.13 -14.35 -13.73
CA ILE A 21 -32.43 -13.12 -14.48
C ILE A 21 -31.71 -11.93 -13.86
N GLN A 22 -31.75 -11.78 -12.53
CA GLN A 22 -31.02 -10.73 -11.82
C GLN A 22 -29.51 -10.78 -12.14
N TYR A 23 -28.92 -11.98 -12.09
CA TYR A 23 -27.50 -12.18 -12.44
C TYR A 23 -27.21 -11.80 -13.88
N LYS A 24 -28.06 -12.22 -14.83
CA LYS A 24 -27.89 -11.86 -16.25
C LYS A 24 -27.95 -10.34 -16.45
N ILE A 25 -28.91 -9.66 -15.84
CA ILE A 25 -29.04 -8.20 -15.92
C ILE A 25 -27.78 -7.54 -15.32
N PHE A 26 -27.34 -7.96 -14.13
CA PHE A 26 -26.14 -7.43 -13.48
C PHE A 26 -24.90 -7.56 -14.36
N ILE A 27 -24.67 -8.76 -14.91
CA ILE A 27 -23.51 -9.00 -15.79
C ILE A 27 -23.60 -8.18 -17.10
N THR A 28 -24.81 -8.05 -17.67
CA THR A 28 -25.00 -7.24 -18.88
C THR A 28 -24.71 -5.76 -18.64
N ASN A 29 -25.20 -5.21 -17.53
CA ASN A 29 -24.96 -3.84 -17.12
C ASN A 29 -23.47 -3.59 -16.82
N LEU A 30 -22.82 -4.55 -16.16
CA LEU A 30 -21.38 -4.49 -15.89
C LEU A 30 -20.55 -4.36 -17.17
N PHE A 31 -20.86 -5.14 -18.21
CA PHE A 31 -20.18 -5.05 -19.51
C PHE A 31 -20.51 -3.75 -20.27
N GLN A 32 -21.59 -3.07 -19.94
CA GLN A 32 -21.93 -1.75 -20.47
C GLN A 32 -21.32 -0.59 -19.64
N GLY A 33 -20.57 -0.92 -18.57
CA GLY A 33 -19.96 0.08 -17.67
C GLY A 33 -20.91 0.62 -16.60
N ASP A 34 -22.12 0.04 -16.48
CA ASP A 34 -23.06 0.39 -15.41
C ASP A 34 -22.83 -0.51 -14.19
N LEU A 35 -22.24 0.07 -13.14
CA LEU A 35 -21.97 -0.58 -11.85
C LEU A 35 -23.17 -0.42 -10.87
N GLY A 36 -24.24 0.19 -11.31
CA GLY A 36 -25.41 0.48 -10.50
C GLY A 36 -25.25 1.70 -9.59
N ILE A 37 -26.17 1.80 -8.62
CA ILE A 37 -26.23 2.91 -7.67
C ILE A 37 -25.78 2.44 -6.29
N SER A 38 -24.87 3.19 -5.68
CA SER A 38 -24.40 2.96 -4.31
C SER A 38 -25.56 3.06 -3.32
N THR A 39 -25.72 2.05 -2.47
CA THR A 39 -26.73 2.06 -1.40
C THR A 39 -26.40 3.07 -0.31
N TYR A 40 -25.12 3.45 -0.19
CA TYR A 40 -24.61 4.39 0.81
C TYR A 40 -24.72 5.85 0.34
N THR A 41 -24.04 6.17 -0.79
CA THR A 41 -23.97 7.55 -1.32
C THR A 41 -25.16 7.96 -2.16
N LYS A 42 -25.99 6.99 -2.62
CA LYS A 42 -27.12 7.19 -3.54
C LYS A 42 -26.71 7.76 -4.90
N ARG A 43 -25.45 7.66 -5.25
CA ARG A 43 -24.87 8.08 -6.54
C ARG A 43 -24.45 6.85 -7.37
N PRO A 44 -24.23 6.98 -8.68
CA PRO A 44 -23.64 5.93 -9.49
C PRO A 44 -22.30 5.47 -8.91
N VAL A 45 -22.12 4.16 -8.74
CA VAL A 45 -20.88 3.56 -8.17
C VAL A 45 -19.64 3.98 -8.96
N LEU A 46 -19.75 4.12 -10.29
CA LEU A 46 -18.63 4.56 -11.13
C LEU A 46 -18.12 5.95 -10.74
N ILE A 47 -19.01 6.89 -10.37
CA ILE A 47 -18.63 8.23 -9.91
C ILE A 47 -17.90 8.15 -8.58
N ASP A 48 -18.38 7.30 -7.65
CA ASP A 48 -17.72 7.11 -6.36
C ASP A 48 -16.31 6.52 -6.55
N ILE A 49 -16.15 5.51 -7.42
CA ILE A 49 -14.84 4.96 -7.75
C ILE A 49 -13.91 6.02 -8.33
N GLN A 50 -14.36 6.79 -9.30
CA GLN A 50 -13.54 7.84 -9.92
C GLN A 50 -13.12 8.94 -8.93
N SER A 51 -13.96 9.19 -7.92
CA SER A 51 -13.68 10.22 -6.91
C SER A 51 -12.70 9.75 -5.83
N TYR A 52 -12.81 8.50 -5.37
CA TYR A 52 -12.06 7.99 -4.22
C TYR A 52 -10.85 7.13 -4.60
N PHE A 53 -10.94 6.36 -5.69
CA PHE A 53 -9.86 5.45 -6.08
C PHE A 53 -8.50 6.12 -6.31
N PRO A 54 -8.39 7.31 -6.93
CA PRO A 54 -7.10 7.97 -7.08
C PRO A 54 -6.40 8.24 -5.76
N ALA A 55 -7.15 8.63 -4.72
CA ALA A 55 -6.61 8.90 -3.39
C ALA A 55 -6.07 7.63 -2.72
N THR A 56 -6.83 6.53 -2.75
CA THR A 56 -6.39 5.21 -2.27
C THR A 56 -5.18 4.71 -3.04
N PHE A 57 -5.20 4.85 -4.36
CA PHE A 57 -4.10 4.41 -5.23
C PHE A 57 -2.81 5.17 -4.94
N GLU A 58 -2.87 6.49 -4.76
CA GLU A 58 -1.75 7.35 -4.38
C GLU A 58 -1.17 6.91 -3.03
N LEU A 59 -2.02 6.70 -2.03
CA LEU A 59 -1.63 6.23 -0.71
C LEU A 59 -0.91 4.88 -0.78
N VAL A 60 -1.43 3.94 -1.56
CA VAL A 60 -0.81 2.61 -1.73
C VAL A 60 0.50 2.69 -2.50
N LEU A 61 0.64 3.59 -3.49
CA LEU A 61 1.93 3.81 -4.17
C LEU A 61 3.01 4.31 -3.20
N VAL A 62 2.66 5.22 -2.30
CA VAL A 62 3.57 5.68 -1.23
C VAL A 62 3.90 4.52 -0.30
N ALA A 63 2.91 3.73 0.12
CA ALA A 63 3.13 2.56 0.98
C ALA A 63 4.07 1.53 0.34
N VAL A 64 3.90 1.20 -0.94
CA VAL A 64 4.79 0.30 -1.69
C VAL A 64 6.20 0.86 -1.80
N THR A 65 6.32 2.16 -2.03
CA THR A 65 7.62 2.84 -2.07
C THR A 65 8.34 2.71 -0.72
N LEU A 66 7.63 2.97 0.39
CA LEU A 66 8.17 2.80 1.74
C LEU A 66 8.52 1.34 2.04
N MET A 67 7.68 0.39 1.65
CA MET A 67 7.95 -1.04 1.76
C MET A 67 9.26 -1.43 1.07
N ILE A 68 9.49 -0.95 -0.14
CA ILE A 68 10.71 -1.26 -0.89
C ILE A 68 11.94 -0.59 -0.24
N ILE A 69 11.84 0.71 0.06
CA ILE A 69 12.95 1.50 0.62
C ILE A 69 13.37 1.02 2.00
N ILE A 70 12.43 0.50 2.80
CA ILE A 70 12.72 0.04 4.18
C ILE A 70 12.92 -1.48 4.20
N GLY A 71 11.99 -2.24 3.61
CA GLY A 71 11.97 -3.70 3.72
C GLY A 71 13.14 -4.39 3.02
N MET A 72 13.46 -3.98 1.78
CA MET A 72 14.59 -4.59 1.07
C MET A 72 15.95 -4.33 1.76
N PRO A 73 16.33 -3.09 2.14
CA PRO A 73 17.57 -2.85 2.86
C PRO A 73 17.66 -3.59 4.19
N LEU A 74 16.56 -3.63 4.97
CA LEU A 74 16.51 -4.42 6.21
C LEU A 74 16.78 -5.91 5.96
N GLY A 75 16.15 -6.47 4.93
CA GLY A 75 16.38 -7.87 4.53
C GLY A 75 17.79 -8.14 4.05
N ILE A 76 18.38 -7.22 3.26
CA ILE A 76 19.76 -7.31 2.77
C ILE A 76 20.74 -7.26 3.93
N LEU A 77 20.59 -6.28 4.84
CA LEU A 77 21.46 -6.15 6.01
C LEU A 77 21.36 -7.38 6.91
N SER A 78 20.14 -7.85 7.19
CA SER A 78 19.87 -9.04 8.00
C SER A 78 20.46 -10.31 7.37
N GLY A 79 20.31 -10.49 6.05
CA GLY A 79 20.87 -11.64 5.33
C GLY A 79 22.39 -11.61 5.22
N LYS A 80 23.00 -10.44 5.04
CA LYS A 80 24.45 -10.27 5.00
C LYS A 80 25.11 -10.52 6.36
N PHE A 81 24.47 -10.03 7.44
CA PHE A 81 24.97 -10.15 8.81
C PHE A 81 24.20 -11.23 9.58
N LYS A 82 24.01 -12.40 8.95
CA LYS A 82 23.31 -13.56 9.51
C LYS A 82 23.85 -13.90 10.91
N ASP A 83 22.91 -14.19 11.84
CA ASP A 83 23.17 -14.60 13.22
C ASP A 83 23.89 -13.54 14.11
N THR A 84 23.97 -12.29 13.65
CA THR A 84 24.46 -11.16 14.43
C THR A 84 23.30 -10.42 15.13
N PHE A 85 23.63 -9.45 15.97
CA PHE A 85 22.67 -8.57 16.65
C PHE A 85 21.78 -7.81 15.66
N VAL A 86 22.32 -7.37 14.51
CA VAL A 86 21.59 -6.71 13.43
C VAL A 86 20.48 -7.64 12.87
N ASP A 87 20.84 -8.90 12.64
CA ASP A 87 19.88 -9.91 12.17
C ASP A 87 18.78 -10.17 13.20
N HIS A 88 19.12 -10.26 14.49
CA HIS A 88 18.14 -10.49 15.53
C HIS A 88 17.14 -9.33 15.65
N ILE A 89 17.61 -8.07 15.64
CA ILE A 89 16.74 -6.89 15.67
C ILE A 89 15.84 -6.86 14.44
N SER A 90 16.40 -7.06 13.25
CA SER A 90 15.62 -7.08 12.00
C SER A 90 14.52 -8.15 12.02
N ARG A 91 14.79 -9.33 12.58
CA ARG A 91 13.81 -10.41 12.72
C ARG A 91 12.67 -10.03 13.67
N VAL A 92 13.01 -9.44 14.82
CA VAL A 92 11.99 -8.97 15.78
C VAL A 92 11.12 -7.88 15.16
N PHE A 93 11.74 -6.90 14.49
CA PHE A 93 11.01 -5.83 13.80
C PHE A 93 10.11 -6.38 12.70
N SER A 94 10.62 -7.29 11.87
CA SER A 94 9.84 -7.94 10.82
C SER A 94 8.66 -8.75 11.39
N LEU A 95 8.87 -9.46 12.49
CA LEU A 95 7.81 -10.21 13.16
C LEU A 95 6.72 -9.28 13.69
N LEU A 96 7.09 -8.21 14.39
CA LEU A 96 6.14 -7.22 14.89
C LEU A 96 5.35 -6.57 13.75
N GLY A 97 6.02 -6.25 12.63
CA GLY A 97 5.36 -5.72 11.43
C GLY A 97 4.28 -6.65 10.91
N VAL A 98 4.59 -7.93 10.75
CA VAL A 98 3.66 -8.93 10.16
C VAL A 98 2.51 -9.28 11.10
N VAL A 99 2.77 -9.42 12.39
CA VAL A 99 1.75 -9.86 13.37
C VAL A 99 0.76 -8.74 13.69
N THR A 100 1.20 -7.49 13.65
CA THR A 100 0.36 -6.35 14.01
C THR A 100 -0.45 -5.87 12.81
N PRO A 101 -1.80 -5.80 12.90
CA PRO A 101 -2.65 -5.28 11.84
C PRO A 101 -2.31 -3.82 11.47
N SER A 102 -2.48 -3.46 10.19
CA SER A 102 -2.15 -2.11 9.68
C SER A 102 -2.91 -0.97 10.38
N PHE A 103 -4.18 -1.18 10.73
CA PHE A 103 -4.95 -0.16 11.47
C PHE A 103 -4.40 0.09 12.89
N LEU A 104 -3.84 -0.93 13.54
CA LEU A 104 -3.21 -0.76 14.85
C LEU A 104 -1.88 0.00 14.70
N TRP A 105 -1.10 -0.27 13.65
CA TRP A 105 0.04 0.57 13.29
C TRP A 105 -0.37 2.01 13.03
N ALA A 106 -1.49 2.24 12.32
CA ALA A 106 -2.02 3.58 12.08
C ALA A 106 -2.26 4.35 13.39
N ILE A 107 -2.94 3.73 14.36
CA ILE A 107 -3.18 4.33 15.67
C ILE A 107 -1.87 4.61 16.42
N ILE A 108 -0.96 3.64 16.47
CA ILE A 108 0.33 3.78 17.17
C ILE A 108 1.16 4.91 16.57
N LEU A 109 1.30 4.94 15.24
CA LEU A 109 2.08 5.95 14.53
C LEU A 109 1.46 7.34 14.69
N MET A 110 0.14 7.45 14.60
CA MET A 110 -0.59 8.69 14.85
C MET A 110 -0.34 9.21 16.27
N LEU A 111 -0.48 8.35 17.29
CA LEU A 111 -0.24 8.74 18.69
C LEU A 111 1.20 9.22 18.92
N ILE A 112 2.18 8.54 18.33
CA ILE A 112 3.59 8.88 18.54
C ILE A 112 3.97 10.13 17.74
N PHE A 113 3.72 10.17 16.43
CA PHE A 113 4.30 11.14 15.51
C PHE A 113 3.39 12.31 15.15
N ALA A 114 2.10 12.23 15.45
CA ALA A 114 1.19 13.34 15.25
C ALA A 114 0.74 13.96 16.60
N PHE A 115 0.59 13.17 17.66
CA PHE A 115 0.09 13.65 18.95
C PHE A 115 1.21 13.94 19.98
N TRP A 116 2.11 12.98 20.27
CA TRP A 116 3.18 13.16 21.26
C TRP A 116 4.37 13.93 20.71
N MET A 117 4.73 13.67 19.45
CA MET A 117 5.82 14.34 18.75
C MET A 117 5.23 14.96 17.48
N PRO A 118 4.58 16.15 17.53
CA PRO A 118 3.82 16.68 16.39
C PRO A 118 4.73 17.03 15.20
N ILE A 119 5.21 15.99 14.53
CA ILE A 119 6.10 16.06 13.36
C ILE A 119 5.28 15.95 12.08
N PHE A 120 4.20 15.15 12.09
CA PHE A 120 3.34 14.89 10.96
C PHE A 120 1.89 15.31 11.24
N PRO A 121 1.11 15.66 10.22
CA PRO A 121 -0.30 15.97 10.36
C PRO A 121 -1.11 14.74 10.84
N VAL A 122 -2.26 15.00 11.47
CA VAL A 122 -3.09 13.97 12.11
C VAL A 122 -4.03 13.30 11.12
N SER A 123 -4.58 14.07 10.16
CA SER A 123 -5.68 13.62 9.28
C SER A 123 -5.70 14.40 7.97
N GLU A 124 -6.58 13.99 7.06
CA GLU A 124 -6.82 14.60 5.75
C GLU A 124 -5.68 14.37 4.74
N ARG A 125 -5.85 14.87 3.52
CA ARG A 125 -4.88 14.68 2.43
C ARG A 125 -3.89 15.83 2.30
N PHE A 126 -4.26 17.03 2.76
CA PHE A 126 -3.47 18.26 2.72
C PHE A 126 -4.07 19.30 3.67
N ASP A 127 -3.34 20.36 3.97
CA ASP A 127 -3.82 21.48 4.77
C ASP A 127 -4.84 22.30 3.97
N GLU A 128 -6.05 22.47 4.51
CA GLU A 128 -7.14 23.25 3.87
C GLU A 128 -6.76 24.72 3.60
N ALA A 129 -5.71 25.24 4.26
CA ALA A 129 -5.19 26.58 3.98
C ALA A 129 -4.42 26.69 2.65
N LEU A 130 -4.11 25.57 2.01
CA LEU A 130 -3.41 25.52 0.72
C LEU A 130 -4.40 25.33 -0.43
N ASP A 131 -4.16 26.07 -1.51
CA ASP A 131 -4.93 25.87 -2.74
C ASP A 131 -4.50 24.56 -3.43
N PRO A 132 -5.43 23.61 -3.65
CA PRO A 132 -5.11 22.34 -4.30
C PRO A 132 -4.75 22.56 -5.78
N PRO A 133 -3.83 21.74 -6.34
CA PRO A 133 -3.47 21.83 -7.75
C PRO A 133 -4.64 21.44 -8.65
N LYS A 134 -4.57 21.84 -9.92
CA LYS A 134 -5.54 21.38 -10.92
C LYS A 134 -5.44 19.87 -11.07
N LEU A 135 -6.55 19.19 -10.84
CA LEU A 135 -6.62 17.73 -10.97
C LEU A 135 -6.52 17.33 -12.45
N VAL A 136 -5.40 16.72 -12.81
CA VAL A 136 -5.14 16.15 -14.14
C VAL A 136 -5.15 14.62 -14.06
N THR A 137 -4.41 14.08 -13.11
CA THR A 137 -4.32 12.64 -12.86
C THR A 137 -5.20 12.18 -11.70
N GLY A 138 -5.60 13.10 -10.82
CA GLY A 138 -6.26 12.84 -9.56
C GLY A 138 -5.31 12.42 -8.42
N LEU A 139 -4.00 12.33 -8.71
CA LEU A 139 -2.94 12.05 -7.75
C LEU A 139 -2.31 13.38 -7.33
N LEU A 140 -2.52 13.81 -6.09
CA LEU A 140 -2.11 15.13 -5.61
C LEU A 140 -0.60 15.37 -5.71
N LEU A 141 0.22 14.36 -5.44
CA LEU A 141 1.67 14.47 -5.57
C LEU A 141 2.10 14.71 -7.02
N ILE A 142 1.50 13.98 -7.97
CA ILE A 142 1.82 14.14 -9.39
C ILE A 142 1.30 15.48 -9.91
N ASP A 143 0.04 15.81 -9.60
CA ASP A 143 -0.61 17.01 -10.08
C ASP A 143 0.09 18.28 -9.53
N SER A 144 0.54 18.27 -8.27
CA SER A 144 1.33 19.35 -7.68
C SER A 144 2.70 19.52 -8.33
N LEU A 145 3.36 18.44 -8.74
CA LEU A 145 4.62 18.49 -9.48
C LEU A 145 4.42 19.02 -10.89
N LEU A 146 3.34 18.62 -11.58
CA LEU A 146 3.00 19.11 -12.92
C LEU A 146 2.73 20.63 -12.93
N GLU A 147 2.12 21.15 -11.86
CA GLU A 147 1.85 22.58 -11.68
C GLU A 147 3.08 23.36 -11.15
N GLY A 148 4.11 22.67 -10.66
CA GLY A 148 5.29 23.28 -10.04
C GLY A 148 5.02 23.80 -8.61
N ASN A 149 3.95 23.37 -7.96
CA ASN A 149 3.59 23.75 -6.60
C ASN A 149 4.30 22.86 -5.56
N PHE A 150 5.57 23.14 -5.32
CA PHE A 150 6.39 22.36 -4.37
C PHE A 150 5.95 22.51 -2.91
N ASN A 151 5.29 23.61 -2.54
CA ASN A 151 4.78 23.77 -1.18
C ASN A 151 3.64 22.80 -0.92
N PHE A 152 2.69 22.70 -1.84
CA PHE A 152 1.60 21.73 -1.76
C PHE A 152 2.13 20.28 -1.84
N PHE A 153 3.11 20.01 -2.70
CA PHE A 153 3.75 18.70 -2.80
C PHE A 153 4.32 18.22 -1.46
N LYS A 154 5.04 19.09 -0.74
CA LYS A 154 5.63 18.77 0.57
C LYS A 154 4.55 18.49 1.62
N ASP A 155 3.51 19.29 1.62
CA ASP A 155 2.40 19.14 2.53
C ASP A 155 1.64 17.83 2.28
N ALA A 156 1.22 17.56 1.06
CA ALA A 156 0.56 16.32 0.67
C ALA A 156 1.43 15.08 0.98
N LEU A 157 2.75 15.16 0.76
CA LEU A 157 3.66 14.07 1.10
C LEU A 157 3.74 13.84 2.62
N ALA A 158 3.69 14.91 3.43
CA ALA A 158 3.68 14.80 4.88
C ALA A 158 2.40 14.13 5.39
N HIS A 159 1.24 14.45 4.79
CA HIS A 159 -0.05 13.81 5.10
C HIS A 159 -0.09 12.32 4.67
N LEU A 160 0.55 11.97 3.55
CA LEU A 160 0.64 10.60 3.04
C LEU A 160 1.61 9.71 3.83
N PHE A 161 2.57 10.30 4.57
CA PHE A 161 3.66 9.54 5.15
C PHE A 161 3.21 8.57 6.24
N LEU A 162 2.46 9.04 7.25
CA LEU A 162 2.01 8.17 8.36
C LEU A 162 1.03 7.09 7.91
N PRO A 163 -0.06 7.40 7.17
CA PRO A 163 -0.97 6.37 6.68
C PRO A 163 -0.27 5.40 5.71
N GLY A 164 0.60 5.90 4.82
CA GLY A 164 1.39 5.06 3.93
C GLY A 164 2.33 4.12 4.69
N LEU A 165 3.01 4.62 5.74
CA LEU A 165 3.87 3.79 6.59
C LEU A 165 3.05 2.73 7.35
N ALA A 166 1.87 3.09 7.87
CA ALA A 166 1.00 2.16 8.57
C ALA A 166 0.55 0.99 7.69
N ILE A 167 0.14 1.27 6.44
CA ILE A 167 -0.20 0.25 5.45
C ILE A 167 1.02 -0.60 5.09
N ALA A 168 2.20 0.02 4.99
CA ALA A 168 3.44 -0.65 4.59
C ALA A 168 4.01 -1.57 5.68
N MET A 169 3.75 -1.34 6.97
CA MET A 169 4.41 -2.04 8.09
C MET A 169 4.35 -3.58 8.00
N PRO A 170 3.18 -4.21 7.76
CA PRO A 170 3.13 -5.67 7.59
C PRO A 170 3.96 -6.17 6.40
N ALA A 171 3.90 -5.46 5.30
CA ALA A 171 4.60 -5.82 4.07
C ALA A 171 6.12 -5.56 4.17
N ILE A 172 6.57 -4.51 4.88
CA ILE A 172 7.97 -4.29 5.23
C ILE A 172 8.53 -5.53 5.94
N GLY A 173 7.78 -6.07 6.92
CA GLY A 173 8.16 -7.28 7.63
C GLY A 173 8.27 -8.50 6.71
N ASN A 174 7.31 -8.70 5.81
CA ASN A 174 7.30 -9.78 4.82
C ASN A 174 8.49 -9.69 3.86
N VAL A 175 8.69 -8.53 3.23
CA VAL A 175 9.78 -8.27 2.28
C VAL A 175 11.13 -8.42 2.95
N ALA A 176 11.31 -7.88 4.16
CA ALA A 176 12.57 -7.99 4.90
C ALA A 176 12.89 -9.45 5.22
N ARG A 177 11.93 -10.22 5.73
CA ARG A 177 12.11 -11.63 6.06
C ARG A 177 12.43 -12.48 4.82
N LEU A 178 11.69 -12.28 3.71
CA LEU A 178 11.91 -13.06 2.50
C LEU A 178 13.24 -12.71 1.84
N THR A 179 13.57 -11.41 1.75
CA THR A 179 14.86 -10.96 1.21
C THR A 179 16.02 -11.54 2.02
N ARG A 180 15.93 -11.52 3.36
CA ARG A 180 16.92 -12.14 4.25
C ARG A 180 17.10 -13.62 3.96
N THR A 181 16.01 -14.38 3.91
CA THR A 181 16.06 -15.83 3.70
C THR A 181 16.70 -16.15 2.34
N ASN A 182 16.19 -15.55 1.28
CA ASN A 182 16.69 -15.77 -0.07
C ASN A 182 18.16 -15.37 -0.20
N LEU A 183 18.56 -14.25 0.41
CA LEU A 183 19.95 -13.80 0.35
C LEU A 183 20.86 -14.76 1.12
N SER A 184 20.45 -15.22 2.31
CA SER A 184 21.20 -16.22 3.07
C SER A 184 21.40 -17.52 2.29
N ASP A 185 20.34 -18.03 1.66
CA ASP A 185 20.40 -19.26 0.85
C ASP A 185 21.32 -19.11 -0.38
N ILE A 186 21.37 -17.91 -0.95
CA ILE A 186 22.26 -17.60 -2.07
C ILE A 186 23.72 -17.53 -1.61
N TYR A 187 23.99 -16.91 -0.45
CA TYR A 187 25.36 -16.83 0.09
C TYR A 187 25.96 -18.19 0.40
N ASP A 188 25.15 -19.23 0.65
CA ASP A 188 25.56 -20.60 0.89
C ASP A 188 25.77 -21.41 -0.42
N LYS A 189 25.66 -20.80 -1.62
CA LYS A 189 25.86 -21.47 -2.91
C LYS A 189 27.33 -21.50 -3.33
N GLN A 190 27.75 -22.62 -3.94
CA GLN A 190 29.13 -22.86 -4.39
C GLN A 190 29.68 -21.76 -5.32
N TYR A 191 28.83 -21.16 -6.19
CA TYR A 191 29.31 -20.10 -7.10
C TYR A 191 29.64 -18.80 -6.36
N ILE A 192 29.08 -18.57 -5.17
CA ILE A 192 29.47 -17.44 -4.31
C ILE A 192 30.83 -17.72 -3.65
N GLU A 193 31.08 -18.95 -3.18
CA GLU A 193 32.39 -19.36 -2.67
C GLU A 193 33.46 -19.25 -3.77
N PHE A 194 33.14 -19.68 -4.99
CA PHE A 194 34.00 -19.50 -6.15
C PHE A 194 34.31 -18.03 -6.42
N ALA A 195 33.29 -17.16 -6.40
CA ALA A 195 33.48 -15.72 -6.58
C ALA A 195 34.38 -15.10 -5.49
N LYS A 196 34.26 -15.58 -4.23
CA LYS A 196 35.15 -15.16 -3.12
C LYS A 196 36.60 -15.65 -3.35
N SER A 197 36.81 -16.87 -3.80
CA SER A 197 38.15 -17.43 -4.06
C SER A 197 38.90 -16.70 -5.17
N TYR A 198 38.17 -16.10 -6.13
CA TYR A 198 38.73 -15.22 -7.17
C TYR A 198 38.94 -13.78 -6.71
N SER A 199 38.88 -13.51 -5.41
CA SER A 199 39.09 -12.19 -4.81
C SER A 199 38.17 -11.09 -5.38
N PHE A 200 36.96 -11.43 -5.81
CA PHE A 200 36.00 -10.41 -6.19
C PHE A 200 35.63 -9.54 -4.99
N ASN A 201 35.47 -8.24 -5.22
CA ASN A 201 35.07 -7.30 -4.19
C ASN A 201 33.70 -7.73 -3.58
N GLU A 202 33.60 -7.71 -2.26
CA GLU A 202 32.41 -8.07 -1.50
C GLU A 202 31.13 -7.34 -1.98
N PHE A 203 31.27 -6.04 -2.33
CA PHE A 203 30.17 -5.26 -2.87
C PHE A 203 29.66 -5.83 -4.19
N LYS A 204 30.56 -6.26 -5.08
CA LYS A 204 30.21 -6.89 -6.36
C LYS A 204 29.56 -8.26 -6.16
N ILE A 205 30.03 -9.03 -5.19
CA ILE A 205 29.41 -10.31 -4.82
C ILE A 205 27.99 -10.06 -4.31
N ALA A 206 27.81 -9.12 -3.36
CA ALA A 206 26.53 -8.81 -2.77
C ALA A 206 25.51 -8.32 -3.82
N THR A 207 25.88 -7.33 -4.63
CA THR A 207 24.92 -6.66 -5.55
C THR A 207 24.66 -7.45 -6.82
N LYS A 208 25.71 -7.99 -7.47
CA LYS A 208 25.59 -8.63 -8.78
C LYS A 208 25.28 -10.13 -8.69
N TYR A 209 25.96 -10.84 -7.78
CA TYR A 209 25.91 -12.29 -7.72
C TYR A 209 24.90 -12.82 -6.70
N ALA A 210 24.68 -12.10 -5.58
CA ALA A 210 23.77 -12.55 -4.55
C ALA A 210 22.40 -11.86 -4.61
N LEU A 211 22.34 -10.53 -4.65
CA LEU A 211 21.08 -9.79 -4.59
C LEU A 211 20.19 -10.04 -5.81
N LYS A 212 20.76 -10.08 -7.02
CA LYS A 212 19.99 -10.25 -8.24
C LYS A 212 19.16 -11.56 -8.25
N PRO A 213 19.71 -12.75 -8.02
CA PRO A 213 18.90 -13.97 -7.91
C PRO A 213 18.03 -14.01 -6.67
N ALA A 214 18.48 -13.45 -5.53
CA ALA A 214 17.68 -13.40 -4.29
C ALA A 214 16.47 -12.49 -4.40
N SER A 215 16.47 -11.47 -5.26
CA SER A 215 15.37 -10.53 -5.41
C SER A 215 14.18 -11.09 -6.22
N ILE A 216 14.34 -12.15 -7.00
CA ILE A 216 13.25 -12.69 -7.85
C ILE A 216 12.01 -13.04 -7.04
N PRO A 217 12.08 -13.87 -5.97
CA PRO A 217 10.91 -14.15 -5.13
C PRO A 217 10.40 -12.91 -4.39
N THR A 218 11.31 -12.00 -4.02
CA THR A 218 10.95 -10.75 -3.33
C THR A 218 10.10 -9.84 -4.21
N VAL A 219 10.42 -9.69 -5.49
CA VAL A 219 9.63 -8.89 -6.45
C VAL A 219 8.21 -9.47 -6.61
N THR A 220 8.08 -10.79 -6.62
CA THR A 220 6.76 -11.45 -6.68
C THR A 220 5.92 -11.11 -5.45
N ILE A 221 6.51 -11.14 -4.26
CA ILE A 221 5.81 -10.78 -3.02
C ILE A 221 5.44 -9.29 -3.00
N ILE A 222 6.33 -8.40 -3.48
CA ILE A 222 6.01 -6.97 -3.62
C ILE A 222 4.74 -6.77 -4.46
N GLY A 223 4.59 -7.50 -5.58
CA GLY A 223 3.38 -7.43 -6.41
C GLY A 223 2.13 -7.95 -5.70
N LEU A 224 2.24 -9.03 -4.92
CA LEU A 224 1.14 -9.56 -4.12
C LEU A 224 0.76 -8.60 -2.98
N ASP A 225 1.74 -8.08 -2.26
CA ASP A 225 1.51 -7.13 -1.16
C ASP A 225 0.87 -5.82 -1.69
N PHE A 226 1.25 -5.35 -2.89
CA PHE A 226 0.57 -4.22 -3.55
C PHE A 226 -0.93 -4.47 -3.72
N ALA A 227 -1.33 -5.64 -4.24
CA ALA A 227 -2.73 -5.98 -4.41
C ALA A 227 -3.47 -6.09 -3.05
N LEU A 228 -2.82 -6.67 -2.03
CA LEU A 228 -3.37 -6.76 -0.68
C LEU A 228 -3.52 -5.39 -0.02
N MET A 229 -2.57 -4.47 -0.22
CA MET A 229 -2.66 -3.10 0.28
C MET A 229 -3.85 -2.36 -0.30
N LEU A 230 -4.12 -2.49 -1.62
CA LEU A 230 -5.31 -1.90 -2.25
C LEU A 230 -6.61 -2.40 -1.63
N GLY A 231 -6.68 -3.71 -1.32
CA GLY A 231 -7.87 -4.29 -0.69
C GLY A 231 -8.07 -3.90 0.78
N ASN A 232 -6.99 -3.61 1.51
CA ASN A 232 -7.02 -3.36 2.96
C ASN A 232 -6.80 -1.90 3.36
N ALA A 233 -6.58 -0.98 2.41
CA ALA A 233 -6.29 0.42 2.68
C ALA A 233 -7.39 1.10 3.49
N PHE A 234 -8.66 0.76 3.25
CA PHE A 234 -9.83 1.41 3.83
C PHE A 234 -9.81 1.48 5.37
N LEU A 235 -9.21 0.48 6.05
CA LEU A 235 -9.10 0.49 7.52
C LEU A 235 -8.18 1.62 8.01
N VAL A 236 -7.08 1.85 7.31
CA VAL A 236 -6.13 2.92 7.64
C VAL A 236 -6.68 4.28 7.20
N GLU A 237 -7.32 4.35 6.05
CA GLU A 237 -8.04 5.54 5.56
C GLU A 237 -9.07 6.02 6.57
N THR A 238 -9.82 5.10 7.19
CA THR A 238 -10.79 5.45 8.25
C THR A 238 -10.11 6.06 9.46
N VAL A 239 -8.93 5.58 9.87
CA VAL A 239 -8.19 6.13 11.03
C VAL A 239 -7.68 7.54 10.75
N PHE A 240 -7.20 7.81 9.53
CA PHE A 240 -6.65 9.12 9.14
C PHE A 240 -7.67 10.06 8.50
N VAL A 241 -8.97 9.69 8.51
CA VAL A 241 -10.03 10.47 7.84
C VAL A 241 -9.67 10.77 6.37
N TRP A 242 -9.13 9.77 5.70
CA TRP A 242 -8.77 9.81 4.29
C TRP A 242 -10.05 9.71 3.45
N PRO A 243 -10.17 10.43 2.32
CA PRO A 243 -11.42 10.62 1.59
C PRO A 243 -12.06 9.35 1.06
#